data_190f6a0cc7c85f830f17744ac60d4d5f
#
_entry.id   190f6a0cc7c85f830f17744ac60d4d5f
#
_cell.length_a   1.000
_cell.length_b   1.000
_cell.length_c   1.000
_cell.angle_alpha   90.00
_cell.angle_beta   90.00
_cell.angle_gamma   90.00
#
_symmetry.space_group_name_H-M   'P 1'
#
loop_
_entity.id
_entity.type
_entity.pdbx_description
1 polymer ?
#
loop_
_entity_poly.entity_id
_entity_poly.type
_entity_poly.pdbx_seq_one_letter_code
_entity_poly.pdbx_strand_id
1 'polypeptide(L)'
;MACRKAYNDFVLYHNFRHIVDVMQAMFFFLLRIGVLPPYEPKGLDGSADGCPPLPTSTTSSPMATLLKPFDALTLLISAIGHDVGHPGVNNAFLVALNAPLAQLYNDRSVLEAFHCAAYSQILRRYWPEAFADTGMRKLMINSILATDMGLHFKYMIDMSNLQERINATPIDAWAPKALEETRDLCCGLLIKCADISNVVCLTQFHIMVILG
;
A
#
# COMPACT_ATOMS: atom_id res chain seq x y z
N MET A 1 2.70 -12.28 -14.99
CA MET A 1 1.91 -12.24 -16.25
C MET A 1 0.41 -12.29 -16.01
N ALA A 2 -0.12 -13.15 -15.14
CA ALA A 2 -1.57 -13.26 -14.88
C ALA A 2 -2.19 -11.95 -14.35
N CYS A 3 -1.58 -11.31 -13.38
CA CYS A 3 -2.08 -10.07 -12.81
C CYS A 3 -2.19 -8.95 -13.85
N ARG A 4 -1.16 -8.74 -14.70
CA ARG A 4 -1.21 -7.74 -15.78
C ARG A 4 -2.41 -7.91 -16.73
N LYS A 5 -2.78 -9.16 -17.03
CA LYS A 5 -3.91 -9.46 -17.89
C LYS A 5 -5.29 -9.16 -17.27
N ALA A 6 -5.32 -8.95 -15.96
CA ALA A 6 -6.53 -8.61 -15.23
C ALA A 6 -6.77 -7.09 -15.14
N TYR A 7 -5.85 -6.28 -15.66
CA TYR A 7 -6.02 -4.84 -15.83
C TYR A 7 -6.54 -4.53 -17.23
N ASN A 8 -7.50 -3.61 -17.29
CA ASN A 8 -8.14 -3.22 -18.54
C ASN A 8 -7.32 -2.15 -19.27
N ASP A 9 -6.84 -2.44 -20.46
CA ASP A 9 -6.01 -1.53 -21.26
C ASP A 9 -6.78 -0.27 -21.74
N PHE A 10 -8.10 -0.30 -21.76
CA PHE A 10 -8.94 0.86 -22.10
C PHE A 10 -9.17 1.84 -20.95
N VAL A 11 -8.83 1.48 -19.72
CA VAL A 11 -8.91 2.39 -18.56
C VAL A 11 -7.71 3.32 -18.56
N LEU A 12 -7.96 4.64 -18.64
CA LEU A 12 -6.91 5.63 -18.84
C LEU A 12 -5.99 5.80 -17.64
N TYR A 13 -6.49 5.64 -16.41
CA TYR A 13 -5.71 5.85 -15.19
C TYR A 13 -5.46 4.54 -14.43
N HIS A 14 -6.50 3.84 -13.95
CA HIS A 14 -6.36 2.60 -13.15
C HIS A 14 -6.01 1.40 -14.06
N ASN A 15 -4.85 1.48 -14.67
CA ASN A 15 -4.29 0.47 -15.58
C ASN A 15 -2.94 -0.04 -15.05
N PHE A 16 -2.30 -0.94 -15.76
CA PHE A 16 -1.07 -1.55 -15.28
C PHE A 16 0.12 -0.58 -15.17
N ARG A 17 0.11 0.58 -15.84
CA ARG A 17 1.16 1.61 -15.66
C ARG A 17 1.06 2.25 -14.28
N HIS A 18 -0.16 2.63 -13.86
CA HIS A 18 -0.42 3.11 -12.51
C HIS A 18 0.10 2.13 -11.46
N ILE A 19 -0.15 0.83 -11.64
CA ILE A 19 0.33 -0.20 -10.71
C ILE A 19 1.86 -0.25 -10.60
N VAL A 20 2.57 -0.05 -11.70
CA VAL A 20 4.04 0.03 -11.68
C VAL A 20 4.49 1.24 -10.86
N ASP A 21 3.84 2.38 -11.03
CA ASP A 21 4.15 3.59 -10.28
C ASP A 21 3.89 3.39 -8.77
N VAL A 22 2.75 2.82 -8.41
CA VAL A 22 2.39 2.50 -7.00
C VAL A 22 3.39 1.52 -6.38
N MET A 23 3.78 0.49 -7.11
CA MET A 23 4.78 -0.48 -6.64
C MET A 23 6.16 0.17 -6.43
N GLN A 24 6.59 1.04 -7.34
CA GLN A 24 7.85 1.79 -7.20
C GLN A 24 7.82 2.74 -6.00
N ALA A 25 6.72 3.47 -5.83
CA ALA A 25 6.54 4.35 -4.67
C ALA A 25 6.54 3.56 -3.36
N MET A 26 5.83 2.43 -3.30
CA MET A 26 5.83 1.55 -2.14
C MET A 26 7.24 1.04 -1.81
N PHE A 27 7.98 0.57 -2.81
CA PHE A 27 9.36 0.12 -2.64
C PHE A 27 10.25 1.25 -2.09
N PHE A 28 10.13 2.45 -2.66
CA PHE A 28 10.84 3.63 -2.19
C PHE A 28 10.52 3.97 -0.72
N PHE A 29 9.23 3.96 -0.33
CA PHE A 29 8.85 4.21 1.06
C PHE A 29 9.43 3.18 2.02
N LEU A 30 9.35 1.89 1.69
CA LEU A 30 9.88 0.81 2.52
C LEU A 30 11.41 0.89 2.68
N LEU A 31 12.13 1.34 1.65
CA LEU A 31 13.56 1.65 1.76
C LEU A 31 13.82 2.84 2.68
N ARG A 32 13.06 3.93 2.50
CA ARG A 32 13.26 5.19 3.26
C ARG A 32 12.98 5.04 4.74
N ILE A 33 11.98 4.25 5.13
CA ILE A 33 11.69 3.97 6.55
C ILE A 33 12.61 2.89 7.15
N GLY A 34 13.44 2.23 6.34
CA GLY A 34 14.44 1.25 6.80
C GLY A 34 13.89 -0.17 7.02
N VAL A 35 12.71 -0.51 6.49
CA VAL A 35 12.15 -1.88 6.56
C VAL A 35 12.84 -2.80 5.54
N LEU A 36 13.23 -2.26 4.40
CA LEU A 36 14.05 -2.95 3.41
C LEU A 36 15.51 -2.48 3.53
N PRO A 37 16.48 -3.40 3.35
CA PRO A 37 17.88 -3.03 3.33
C PRO A 37 18.18 -2.10 2.14
N PRO A 38 19.19 -1.22 2.24
CA PRO A 38 19.65 -0.40 1.13
C PRO A 38 19.95 -1.26 -0.08
N TYR A 39 19.51 -0.85 -1.26
CA TYR A 39 19.85 -1.51 -2.50
C TYR A 39 21.26 -1.09 -2.94
N GLU A 40 22.21 -2.02 -2.87
CA GLU A 40 23.52 -1.87 -3.48
C GLU A 40 23.52 -2.57 -4.85
N PRO A 41 23.60 -1.83 -5.97
CA PRO A 41 23.69 -2.45 -7.29
C PRO A 41 25.01 -3.23 -7.38
N LYS A 42 24.95 -4.55 -7.35
CA LYS A 42 26.11 -5.41 -7.57
C LYS A 42 26.41 -5.41 -9.06
N GLY A 43 27.55 -4.82 -9.47
CA GLY A 43 28.21 -5.11 -10.74
C GLY A 43 27.83 -4.27 -11.94
N LEU A 44 27.59 -2.99 -11.78
CA LEU A 44 27.80 -2.04 -12.89
C LEU A 44 29.16 -1.38 -12.68
N ASP A 45 30.12 -1.72 -13.55
CA ASP A 45 31.45 -1.11 -13.61
C ASP A 45 31.30 0.40 -13.55
N GLY A 46 31.83 1.00 -12.50
CA GLY A 46 32.26 2.36 -12.21
C GLY A 46 31.89 3.56 -13.08
N SER A 47 30.88 3.52 -13.93
CA SER A 47 30.30 4.70 -14.57
C SER A 47 29.08 5.15 -13.77
N ALA A 48 29.32 6.11 -12.88
CA ALA A 48 28.26 6.86 -12.20
C ALA A 48 27.47 7.65 -13.25
N ASP A 49 26.47 7.02 -13.84
CA ASP A 49 25.41 7.74 -14.52
C ASP A 49 24.64 8.51 -13.43
N GLY A 50 25.04 9.74 -13.18
CA GLY A 50 24.44 10.89 -12.51
C GLY A 50 23.24 10.75 -11.59
N CYS A 51 22.86 9.54 -11.19
CA CYS A 51 21.81 9.32 -10.20
C CYS A 51 22.46 9.49 -8.81
N PRO A 52 22.07 10.53 -8.04
CA PRO A 52 22.60 10.68 -6.70
C PRO A 52 22.28 9.41 -5.89
N PRO A 53 23.22 8.93 -5.04
CA PRO A 53 22.94 7.81 -4.16
C PRO A 53 21.70 8.14 -3.35
N LEU A 54 20.77 7.19 -3.26
CA LEU A 54 19.60 7.31 -2.40
C LEU A 54 20.07 7.70 -1.00
N PRO A 55 19.59 8.82 -0.43
CA PRO A 55 20.03 9.25 0.88
C PRO A 55 19.73 8.14 1.88
N THR A 56 20.78 7.49 2.37
CA THR A 56 20.68 6.54 3.47
C THR A 56 20.32 7.33 4.72
N SER A 57 19.07 7.17 5.20
CA SER A 57 18.71 7.68 6.49
C SER A 57 19.54 6.93 7.53
N THR A 58 20.42 7.64 8.24
CA THR A 58 21.24 7.08 9.32
C THR A 58 20.42 6.87 10.62
N THR A 59 19.20 7.38 10.67
CA THR A 59 18.28 7.20 11.78
C THR A 59 17.18 6.23 11.36
N SER A 60 17.10 5.09 12.03
CA SER A 60 15.98 4.15 11.86
C SER A 60 14.69 4.83 12.30
N SER A 61 13.73 4.91 11.39
CA SER A 61 12.38 5.40 11.74
C SER A 61 11.75 4.49 12.80
N PRO A 62 11.01 5.04 13.78
CA PRO A 62 10.19 4.23 14.69
C PRO A 62 9.29 3.22 13.96
N MET A 63 8.87 3.55 12.75
CA MET A 63 8.09 2.68 11.87
C MET A 63 8.84 1.40 11.47
N ALA A 64 10.18 1.46 11.33
CA ALA A 64 10.98 0.28 11.01
C ALA A 64 10.92 -0.80 12.10
N THR A 65 10.65 -0.42 13.35
CA THR A 65 10.49 -1.36 14.46
C THR A 65 9.11 -2.02 14.49
N LEU A 66 8.10 -1.36 13.91
CA LEU A 66 6.72 -1.85 13.85
C LEU A 66 6.50 -2.82 12.69
N LEU A 67 7.12 -2.55 11.53
CA LEU A 67 6.94 -3.32 10.31
C LEU A 67 7.96 -4.44 10.22
N LYS A 68 7.50 -5.63 9.84
CA LYS A 68 8.34 -6.79 9.59
C LYS A 68 8.68 -6.90 8.10
N PRO A 69 9.77 -7.57 7.72
CA PRO A 69 10.06 -7.84 6.30
C PRO A 69 8.93 -8.54 5.55
N PHE A 70 8.16 -9.38 6.26
CA PHE A 70 6.99 -10.04 5.69
C PHE A 70 5.84 -9.06 5.39
N ASP A 71 5.67 -8.01 6.21
CA ASP A 71 4.69 -6.94 5.94
C ASP A 71 5.10 -6.16 4.69
N ALA A 72 6.40 -5.86 4.53
CA ALA A 72 6.93 -5.22 3.32
C ALA A 72 6.65 -6.04 2.06
N LEU A 73 6.91 -7.34 2.09
CA LEU A 73 6.58 -8.25 0.99
C LEU A 73 5.07 -8.21 0.68
N THR A 74 4.24 -8.28 1.72
CA THR A 74 2.78 -8.27 1.57
C THR A 74 2.30 -6.94 0.97
N LEU A 75 2.87 -5.80 1.38
CA LEU A 75 2.54 -4.48 0.82
C LEU A 75 2.90 -4.38 -0.67
N LEU A 76 4.08 -4.85 -1.07
CA LEU A 76 4.49 -4.88 -2.48
C LEU A 76 3.55 -5.76 -3.32
N ILE A 77 3.15 -6.91 -2.78
CA ILE A 77 2.19 -7.80 -3.43
C ILE A 77 0.82 -7.14 -3.51
N SER A 78 0.37 -6.47 -2.44
CA SER A 78 -0.90 -5.73 -2.41
C SER A 78 -0.92 -4.59 -3.44
N ALA A 79 0.19 -3.87 -3.58
CA ALA A 79 0.33 -2.81 -4.59
C ALA A 79 0.15 -3.34 -6.02
N ILE A 80 0.59 -4.59 -6.32
CA ILE A 80 0.39 -5.18 -7.65
C ILE A 80 -1.08 -5.49 -7.94
N GLY A 81 -1.88 -5.76 -6.92
CA GLY A 81 -3.25 -6.25 -7.08
C GLY A 81 -4.36 -5.32 -6.64
N HIS A 82 -4.06 -4.12 -6.11
CA HIS A 82 -5.05 -3.29 -5.43
C HIS A 82 -6.16 -2.77 -6.33
N ASP A 83 -5.94 -2.68 -7.64
CA ASP A 83 -6.89 -2.20 -8.64
C ASP A 83 -7.26 -3.25 -9.70
N VAL A 84 -7.03 -4.53 -9.42
CA VAL A 84 -7.31 -5.61 -10.38
C VAL A 84 -8.76 -5.58 -10.84
N GLY A 85 -8.95 -5.52 -12.17
CA GLY A 85 -10.27 -5.51 -12.80
C GLY A 85 -11.02 -4.18 -12.74
N HIS A 86 -10.35 -3.08 -12.39
CA HIS A 86 -10.96 -1.76 -12.28
C HIS A 86 -11.73 -1.37 -13.56
N PRO A 87 -13.03 -0.97 -13.46
CA PRO A 87 -13.86 -0.71 -14.62
C PRO A 87 -13.72 0.72 -15.20
N GLY A 88 -12.93 1.58 -14.57
CA GLY A 88 -12.75 2.98 -14.98
C GLY A 88 -13.79 3.96 -14.43
N VAL A 89 -14.61 3.53 -13.48
CA VAL A 89 -15.61 4.36 -12.78
C VAL A 89 -15.40 4.27 -11.27
N ASN A 90 -15.92 5.22 -10.49
CA ASN A 90 -15.76 5.24 -9.05
C ASN A 90 -16.93 4.53 -8.31
N ASN A 91 -16.77 4.34 -6.99
CA ASN A 91 -17.79 3.71 -6.14
C ASN A 91 -19.13 4.44 -6.20
N ALA A 92 -19.14 5.79 -6.14
CA ALA A 92 -20.37 6.58 -6.16
C ALA A 92 -21.16 6.39 -7.47
N PHE A 93 -20.50 6.26 -8.59
CA PHE A 93 -21.14 5.96 -9.88
C PHE A 93 -21.82 4.59 -9.88
N LEU A 94 -21.15 3.55 -9.35
CA LEU A 94 -21.71 2.20 -9.27
C LEU A 94 -22.94 2.14 -8.35
N VAL A 95 -22.89 2.85 -7.23
CA VAL A 95 -24.02 2.96 -6.28
C VAL A 95 -25.19 3.70 -6.92
N ALA A 96 -24.93 4.84 -7.57
CA ALA A 96 -25.99 5.62 -8.24
C ALA A 96 -26.71 4.86 -9.35
N LEU A 97 -26.00 3.95 -10.02
CA LEU A 97 -26.56 3.07 -11.06
C LEU A 97 -27.25 1.81 -10.51
N ASN A 98 -27.28 1.60 -9.19
CA ASN A 98 -27.69 0.33 -8.60
C ASN A 98 -26.97 -0.88 -9.25
N ALA A 99 -25.69 -0.72 -9.55
CA ALA A 99 -24.93 -1.77 -10.22
C ALA A 99 -24.93 -3.07 -9.40
N PRO A 100 -24.98 -4.26 -10.04
CA PRO A 100 -24.95 -5.54 -9.32
C PRO A 100 -23.76 -5.67 -8.37
N LEU A 101 -22.62 -5.07 -8.74
CA LEU A 101 -21.41 -5.05 -7.91
C LEU A 101 -21.62 -4.22 -6.63
N ALA A 102 -22.30 -3.06 -6.71
CA ALA A 102 -22.61 -2.23 -5.56
C ALA A 102 -23.56 -2.96 -4.60
N GLN A 103 -24.58 -3.64 -5.14
CA GLN A 103 -25.50 -4.47 -4.33
C GLN A 103 -24.77 -5.62 -3.63
N LEU A 104 -23.83 -6.28 -4.33
CA LEU A 104 -23.05 -7.39 -3.77
C LEU A 104 -22.23 -6.96 -2.54
N TYR A 105 -21.70 -5.74 -2.54
CA TYR A 105 -20.86 -5.21 -1.46
C TYR A 105 -21.58 -4.19 -0.57
N ASN A 106 -22.92 -4.13 -0.63
CA ASN A 106 -23.76 -3.27 0.21
C ASN A 106 -23.35 -1.79 0.17
N ASP A 107 -23.00 -1.29 -1.02
CA ASP A 107 -22.64 0.10 -1.31
C ASP A 107 -21.40 0.61 -0.54
N ARG A 108 -20.54 -0.27 -0.03
CA ARG A 108 -19.37 0.08 0.78
C ARG A 108 -18.09 -0.44 0.17
N SER A 109 -17.13 0.46 -0.09
CA SER A 109 -15.82 0.13 -0.68
C SER A 109 -15.98 -0.88 -1.82
N VAL A 110 -16.90 -0.61 -2.74
CA VAL A 110 -17.40 -1.58 -3.74
C VAL A 110 -16.28 -2.08 -4.63
N LEU A 111 -15.47 -1.15 -5.16
CA LEU A 111 -14.35 -1.49 -6.04
C LEU A 111 -13.25 -2.19 -5.25
N GLU A 112 -12.87 -1.69 -4.09
CA GLU A 112 -11.79 -2.23 -3.29
C GLU A 112 -12.13 -3.65 -2.79
N ALA A 113 -13.39 -3.89 -2.41
CA ALA A 113 -13.88 -5.24 -2.08
C ALA A 113 -13.83 -6.18 -3.28
N PHE A 114 -14.20 -5.68 -4.46
CA PHE A 114 -14.09 -6.44 -5.72
C PHE A 114 -12.62 -6.73 -6.07
N HIS A 115 -11.71 -5.75 -5.93
CA HIS A 115 -10.28 -5.95 -6.17
C HIS A 115 -9.69 -7.02 -5.25
N CYS A 116 -10.05 -6.98 -3.94
CA CYS A 116 -9.69 -8.04 -2.99
C CYS A 116 -10.13 -9.43 -3.47
N ALA A 117 -11.38 -9.56 -3.91
CA ALA A 117 -11.93 -10.84 -4.35
C ALA A 117 -11.25 -11.33 -5.64
N ALA A 118 -11.12 -10.46 -6.65
CA ALA A 118 -10.51 -10.77 -7.92
C ALA A 118 -9.02 -11.13 -7.77
N TYR A 119 -8.28 -10.34 -6.99
CA TYR A 119 -6.87 -10.60 -6.73
C TYR A 119 -6.65 -11.87 -5.91
N SER A 120 -7.51 -12.15 -4.94
CA SER A 120 -7.50 -13.42 -4.19
C SER A 120 -7.62 -14.64 -5.10
N GLN A 121 -8.46 -14.58 -6.14
CA GLN A 121 -8.56 -15.68 -7.12
C GLN A 121 -7.27 -15.87 -7.93
N ILE A 122 -6.60 -14.76 -8.27
CA ILE A 122 -5.31 -14.83 -8.97
C ILE A 122 -4.25 -15.47 -8.06
N LEU A 123 -4.10 -15.01 -6.82
CA LEU A 123 -3.13 -15.56 -5.88
C LEU A 123 -3.44 -17.04 -5.56
N ARG A 124 -4.69 -17.38 -5.34
CA ARG A 124 -5.11 -18.76 -5.09
C ARG A 124 -4.74 -19.71 -6.22
N ARG A 125 -4.79 -19.22 -7.45
CA ARG A 125 -4.45 -20.03 -8.63
C ARG A 125 -2.94 -20.13 -8.89
N TYR A 126 -2.21 -19.05 -8.68
CA TYR A 126 -0.82 -18.93 -9.13
C TYR A 126 0.21 -18.93 -8.01
N TRP A 127 -0.24 -18.72 -6.77
CA TRP A 127 0.59 -18.76 -5.58
C TRP A 127 -0.24 -19.18 -4.35
N PRO A 128 -0.74 -20.43 -4.35
CA PRO A 128 -1.66 -20.93 -3.32
C PRO A 128 -1.04 -20.92 -1.91
N GLU A 129 0.28 -21.14 -1.79
CA GLU A 129 0.97 -21.15 -0.50
C GLU A 129 0.91 -19.76 0.18
N ALA A 130 1.17 -18.70 -0.57
CA ALA A 130 1.07 -17.34 -0.04
C ALA A 130 -0.37 -17.00 0.33
N PHE A 131 -1.33 -17.41 -0.49
CA PHE A 131 -2.76 -17.17 -0.21
C PHE A 131 -3.27 -17.96 1.01
N ALA A 132 -2.68 -19.10 1.32
CA ALA A 132 -3.01 -19.90 2.50
C ALA A 132 -2.52 -19.28 3.81
N ASP A 133 -1.52 -18.38 3.76
CA ASP A 133 -1.07 -17.63 4.93
C ASP A 133 -2.12 -16.61 5.36
N THR A 134 -2.69 -16.84 6.56
CA THR A 134 -3.79 -15.99 7.08
C THR A 134 -3.36 -14.59 7.43
N GLY A 135 -2.10 -14.40 7.85
CA GLY A 135 -1.53 -13.09 8.16
C GLY A 135 -1.35 -12.24 6.90
N MET A 136 -0.75 -12.84 5.86
CA MET A 136 -0.62 -12.20 4.55
C MET A 136 -1.97 -11.84 3.96
N ARG A 137 -2.92 -12.77 3.98
CA ARG A 137 -4.26 -12.55 3.46
C ARG A 137 -4.97 -11.41 4.19
N LYS A 138 -4.93 -11.39 5.54
CA LYS A 138 -5.53 -10.32 6.36
C LYS A 138 -4.92 -8.97 5.99
N LEU A 139 -3.58 -8.88 5.98
CA LEU A 139 -2.89 -7.63 5.70
C LEU A 139 -3.14 -7.14 4.27
N MET A 140 -3.13 -8.04 3.28
CA MET A 140 -3.47 -7.70 1.89
C MET A 140 -4.87 -7.11 1.77
N ILE A 141 -5.88 -7.75 2.38
CA ILE A 141 -7.26 -7.27 2.34
C ILE A 141 -7.37 -5.89 3.00
N ASN A 142 -6.81 -5.72 4.21
CA ASN A 142 -6.83 -4.46 4.93
C ASN A 142 -6.15 -3.34 4.11
N SER A 143 -5.02 -3.65 3.47
CA SER A 143 -4.27 -2.70 2.64
C SER A 143 -5.07 -2.27 1.41
N ILE A 144 -5.69 -3.21 0.70
CA ILE A 144 -6.50 -2.89 -0.48
C ILE A 144 -7.75 -2.08 -0.08
N LEU A 145 -8.44 -2.46 0.99
CA LEU A 145 -9.58 -1.68 1.48
C LEU A 145 -9.20 -0.28 1.94
N ALA A 146 -7.95 -0.09 2.39
CA ALA A 146 -7.45 1.23 2.78
C ALA A 146 -7.32 2.20 1.60
N THR A 147 -7.23 1.74 0.35
CA THR A 147 -7.16 2.61 -0.82
C THR A 147 -8.48 3.34 -1.11
N ASP A 148 -9.61 2.89 -0.53
CA ASP A 148 -10.89 3.61 -0.65
C ASP A 148 -10.75 5.06 -0.17
N MET A 149 -10.94 6.01 -1.10
CA MET A 149 -10.89 7.44 -0.79
C MET A 149 -12.06 7.90 0.07
N GLY A 150 -13.17 7.16 0.12
CA GLY A 150 -14.26 7.39 1.06
C GLY A 150 -13.84 7.27 2.52
N LEU A 151 -12.75 6.53 2.80
CA LEU A 151 -12.19 6.35 4.13
C LEU A 151 -11.05 7.34 4.45
N HIS A 152 -10.73 8.29 3.56
CA HIS A 152 -9.55 9.16 3.69
C HIS A 152 -9.55 9.94 5.02
N PHE A 153 -10.65 10.59 5.36
CA PHE A 153 -10.72 11.39 6.60
C PHE A 153 -10.56 10.54 7.86
N LYS A 154 -11.08 9.30 7.85
CA LYS A 154 -10.87 8.36 8.96
C LYS A 154 -9.38 8.08 9.14
N TYR A 155 -8.67 7.76 8.06
CA TYR A 155 -7.22 7.51 8.11
C TYR A 155 -6.42 8.72 8.58
N MET A 156 -6.83 9.94 8.22
CA MET A 156 -6.19 11.18 8.69
C MET A 156 -6.37 11.39 10.19
N ILE A 157 -7.57 11.12 10.72
CA ILE A 157 -7.84 11.18 12.17
C ILE A 157 -7.02 10.12 12.91
N ASP A 158 -7.03 8.88 12.41
CA ASP A 158 -6.29 7.77 13.02
C ASP A 158 -4.77 8.06 13.03
N MET A 159 -4.24 8.69 11.97
CA MET A 159 -2.84 9.14 11.89
C MET A 159 -2.53 10.22 12.92
N SER A 160 -3.41 11.21 13.11
CA SER A 160 -3.22 12.25 14.12
C SER A 160 -3.20 11.66 15.53
N ASN A 161 -4.12 10.75 15.83
CA ASN A 161 -4.16 10.03 17.11
C ASN A 161 -2.89 9.20 17.34
N LEU A 162 -2.37 8.57 16.28
CA LEU A 162 -1.12 7.81 16.33
C LEU A 162 0.07 8.73 16.64
N GLN A 163 0.15 9.90 15.99
CA GLN A 163 1.21 10.88 16.24
C GLN A 163 1.20 11.37 17.70
N GLU A 164 0.04 11.69 18.24
CA GLU A 164 -0.10 12.08 19.65
C GLU A 164 0.37 10.96 20.58
N ARG A 165 0.02 9.72 20.27
CA ARG A 165 0.40 8.55 21.05
C ARG A 165 1.91 8.28 21.02
N ILE A 166 2.56 8.41 19.87
CA ILE A 166 4.01 8.26 19.71
C ILE A 166 4.72 9.32 20.56
N ASN A 167 4.22 10.56 20.56
CA ASN A 167 4.78 11.64 21.35
C ASN A 167 4.59 11.44 22.86
N ALA A 168 3.54 10.77 23.28
CA ALA A 168 3.20 10.58 24.70
C ALA A 168 3.87 9.35 25.33
N THR A 169 4.12 8.28 24.57
CA THR A 169 4.56 7.00 25.14
C THR A 169 5.51 6.28 24.17
N PRO A 170 6.68 5.82 24.63
CA PRO A 170 7.58 5.02 23.82
C PRO A 170 6.89 3.76 23.27
N ILE A 171 7.17 3.40 22.03
CA ILE A 171 6.54 2.27 21.33
C ILE A 171 6.77 0.94 22.07
N ASP A 172 7.94 0.76 22.69
CA ASP A 172 8.31 -0.44 23.46
C ASP A 172 7.41 -0.70 24.66
N ALA A 173 6.71 0.35 25.15
CA ALA A 173 5.78 0.24 26.27
C ALA A 173 4.34 -0.11 25.86
N TRP A 174 4.08 -0.28 24.54
CA TRP A 174 2.73 -0.51 24.06
C TRP A 174 2.32 -1.98 24.19
N ALA A 175 1.03 -2.20 24.51
CA ALA A 175 0.46 -3.54 24.53
C ALA A 175 0.50 -4.21 23.15
N PRO A 176 0.66 -5.54 23.06
CA PRO A 176 0.76 -6.26 21.78
C PRO A 176 -0.38 -5.98 20.81
N LYS A 177 -1.62 -5.88 21.31
CA LYS A 177 -2.78 -5.54 20.49
C LYS A 177 -2.66 -4.16 19.86
N ALA A 178 -2.19 -3.20 20.60
CA ALA A 178 -2.00 -1.83 20.13
C ALA A 178 -0.87 -1.73 19.09
N LEU A 179 0.18 -2.53 19.21
CA LEU A 179 1.24 -2.65 18.21
C LEU A 179 0.69 -3.23 16.91
N GLU A 180 -0.17 -4.25 16.99
CA GLU A 180 -0.80 -4.87 15.80
C GLU A 180 -1.74 -3.87 15.10
N GLU A 181 -2.61 -3.20 15.84
CA GLU A 181 -3.52 -2.17 15.30
C GLU A 181 -2.75 -1.02 14.64
N THR A 182 -1.67 -0.58 15.27
CA THR A 182 -0.80 0.47 14.72
C THR A 182 -0.10 -0.01 13.45
N ARG A 183 0.41 -1.23 13.43
CA ARG A 183 1.03 -1.82 12.24
C ARG A 183 0.05 -1.89 11.08
N ASP A 184 -1.18 -2.35 11.31
CA ASP A 184 -2.24 -2.42 10.29
C ASP A 184 -2.57 -1.02 9.76
N LEU A 185 -2.65 0.00 10.64
CA LEU A 185 -2.84 1.39 10.25
C LEU A 185 -1.69 1.93 9.40
N CYS A 186 -0.44 1.69 9.82
CA CYS A 186 0.74 2.10 9.08
C CYS A 186 0.80 1.49 7.68
N CYS A 187 0.50 0.21 7.56
CA CYS A 187 0.42 -0.47 6.27
C CYS A 187 -0.66 0.15 5.36
N GLY A 188 -1.84 0.44 5.91
CA GLY A 188 -2.92 1.12 5.18
C GLY A 188 -2.55 2.53 4.73
N LEU A 189 -1.85 3.30 5.56
CA LEU A 189 -1.35 4.63 5.20
C LEU A 189 -0.28 4.56 4.11
N LEU A 190 0.65 3.61 4.19
CA LEU A 190 1.72 3.44 3.19
C LEU A 190 1.16 3.13 1.80
N ILE A 191 0.22 2.19 1.69
CA ILE A 191 -0.35 1.86 0.38
C ILE A 191 -1.20 3.01 -0.17
N LYS A 192 -1.94 3.72 0.69
CA LYS A 192 -2.71 4.90 0.33
C LYS A 192 -1.81 6.02 -0.20
N CYS A 193 -0.68 6.27 0.46
CA CYS A 193 0.31 7.25 0.00
C CYS A 193 0.95 6.81 -1.33
N ALA A 194 1.24 5.52 -1.48
CA ALA A 194 1.80 4.99 -2.72
C ALA A 194 0.83 5.14 -3.89
N ASP A 195 -0.45 4.86 -3.68
CA ASP A 195 -1.53 4.94 -4.67
C ASP A 195 -1.69 6.36 -5.24
N ILE A 196 -1.64 7.39 -4.38
CA ILE A 196 -1.78 8.79 -4.81
C ILE A 196 -0.44 9.45 -5.19
N SER A 197 0.69 8.76 -5.08
CA SER A 197 2.03 9.34 -5.20
C SER A 197 2.35 9.90 -6.58
N ASN A 198 1.80 9.34 -7.64
CA ASN A 198 2.04 9.77 -9.02
C ASN A 198 1.33 11.09 -9.38
N VAL A 199 0.32 11.49 -8.61
CA VAL A 199 -0.41 12.75 -8.78
C VAL A 199 0.28 13.89 -8.04
N VAL A 200 1.07 13.55 -7.01
CA VAL A 200 1.80 14.53 -6.18
C VAL A 200 3.25 14.55 -6.63
N CYS A 201 3.72 15.68 -7.17
CA CYS A 201 5.13 15.84 -7.55
C CYS A 201 6.05 15.50 -6.37
N LEU A 202 7.01 14.58 -6.58
CA LEU A 202 7.94 14.05 -5.56
C LEU A 202 8.70 15.13 -4.75
N THR A 203 8.71 16.37 -5.19
CA THR A 203 9.33 17.52 -4.52
C THR A 203 8.55 18.06 -3.32
N GLN A 204 7.30 17.64 -3.10
CA GLN A 204 6.42 18.11 -2.02
C GLN A 204 6.01 17.03 -1.01
N PHE A 205 6.74 15.95 -0.87
CA PHE A 205 6.44 14.93 0.14
C PHE A 205 6.70 15.41 1.58
N HIS A 206 5.87 16.33 2.04
CA HIS A 206 5.81 16.70 3.48
C HIS A 206 5.31 15.53 4.37
N ILE A 207 4.62 14.56 3.80
CA ILE A 207 4.13 13.37 4.54
C ILE A 207 5.30 12.54 5.10
N MET A 208 6.45 12.52 4.43
CA MET A 208 7.64 11.82 4.93
C MET A 208 8.32 12.52 6.12
N VAL A 209 8.08 13.80 6.32
CA VAL A 209 8.59 14.54 7.50
C VAL A 209 7.79 14.20 8.75
N ILE A 210 6.53 13.76 8.61
CA ILE A 210 5.69 13.38 9.77
C ILE A 210 5.98 11.94 10.22
N LEU A 211 6.51 11.09 9.33
CA LEU A 211 6.84 9.69 9.63
C LEU A 211 8.33 9.44 9.92
N GLY A 212 9.18 10.44 9.79
CA GLY A 212 10.61 10.46 10.14
C GLY A 212 10.87 11.38 11.29
#